data_f80f82782e671c08ec868789bff866fa
#
_entry.id   f80f82782e671c08ec868789bff866fa
#
_cell.length_a   1.000
_cell.length_b   1.000
_cell.length_c   1.000
_cell.angle_alpha   90.00
_cell.angle_beta   90.00
_cell.angle_gamma   90.00
#
_symmetry.space_group_name_H-M   'P 1'
#
loop_
_entity.id
_entity.type
_entity.pdbx_description
1 polymer ?
#
loop_
_entity_poly.entity_id
_entity_poly.type
_entity_poly.pdbx_seq_one_letter_code
_entity_poly.pdbx_strand_id
1 'polypeptide(L)'
;THIAVDQELHDCVSIVFKDVVDDWAVIQVGALPNRIPVRIPDQIPRSQELQSDLATQNTIYYTGYPNHGGPYTFDGRIAAYSEREGIFIDSYGWSGSSGSGVFSASGNLIGIVMGLEIGETNFGTAVLENFIWVIPITRVNWTVVGIFAE
;
A
#
# COMPACT_ATOMS: atom_id res chain seq x y z
N THR A 1 8.40 -3.28 -19.78
CA THR A 1 8.39 -3.35 -18.30
C THR A 1 7.89 -4.72 -17.88
N HIS A 2 8.53 -5.34 -16.91
CA HIS A 2 8.15 -6.63 -16.37
C HIS A 2 7.92 -6.50 -14.86
N ILE A 3 7.09 -7.36 -14.31
CA ILE A 3 6.99 -7.58 -12.87
C ILE A 3 7.47 -8.98 -12.53
N ALA A 4 8.04 -9.16 -11.35
CA ALA A 4 8.45 -10.47 -10.85
C ALA A 4 7.40 -11.02 -9.90
N VAL A 5 6.92 -12.22 -10.16
CA VAL A 5 6.00 -12.96 -9.30
C VAL A 5 6.54 -14.38 -9.16
N ASP A 6 6.75 -14.83 -7.93
CA ASP A 6 7.30 -16.16 -7.64
C ASP A 6 8.61 -16.46 -8.42
N GLN A 7 9.48 -15.45 -8.56
CA GLN A 7 10.73 -15.49 -9.32
C GLN A 7 10.55 -15.62 -10.85
N GLU A 8 9.32 -15.57 -11.34
CA GLU A 8 9.02 -15.49 -12.77
C GLU A 8 8.78 -14.06 -13.19
N LEU A 9 9.22 -13.69 -14.39
CA LEU A 9 8.98 -12.38 -14.99
C LEU A 9 7.69 -12.40 -15.81
N HIS A 10 6.81 -11.47 -15.54
CA HIS A 10 5.56 -11.29 -16.26
C HIS A 10 5.56 -9.96 -17.00
N ASP A 11 5.09 -9.98 -18.23
CA ASP A 11 4.97 -8.77 -19.04
C ASP A 11 3.92 -7.83 -18.49
N CYS A 12 4.27 -6.56 -18.38
CA CYS A 12 3.31 -5.49 -18.19
C CYS A 12 2.61 -5.22 -19.53
N VAL A 13 1.33 -5.58 -19.60
CA VAL A 13 0.51 -5.43 -20.81
C VAL A 13 0.23 -3.95 -21.10
N SER A 14 -0.19 -3.21 -20.07
CA SER A 14 -0.46 -1.79 -20.18
C SER A 14 -0.34 -1.09 -18.82
N ILE A 15 -0.12 0.23 -18.86
CA ILE A 15 -0.34 1.10 -17.71
C ILE A 15 -1.77 1.61 -17.83
N VAL A 16 -2.65 1.17 -16.92
CA VAL A 16 -4.07 1.56 -16.90
C VAL A 16 -4.20 3.00 -16.43
N PHE A 17 -3.48 3.33 -15.35
CA PHE A 17 -3.45 4.66 -14.77
C PHE A 17 -2.15 4.88 -14.01
N LYS A 18 -1.72 6.13 -13.93
CA LYS A 18 -0.62 6.54 -13.03
C LYS A 18 -0.90 7.92 -12.46
N ASP A 19 -0.54 8.11 -11.23
CA ASP A 19 -0.50 9.41 -10.56
C ASP A 19 0.94 9.71 -10.17
N VAL A 20 1.48 10.81 -10.70
CA VAL A 20 2.87 11.22 -10.44
C VAL A 20 2.99 12.10 -9.20
N VAL A 21 1.88 12.59 -8.67
CA VAL A 21 1.84 13.41 -7.45
C VAL A 21 1.80 12.51 -6.23
N ASP A 22 0.91 11.52 -6.25
CA ASP A 22 0.76 10.54 -5.18
C ASP A 22 1.64 9.29 -5.39
N ASP A 23 2.49 9.26 -6.45
CA ASP A 23 3.50 8.23 -6.75
C ASP A 23 2.95 6.78 -6.75
N TRP A 24 1.82 6.56 -7.43
CA TRP A 24 1.26 5.22 -7.62
C TRP A 24 0.85 4.97 -9.06
N ALA A 25 0.75 3.70 -9.42
CA ALA A 25 0.27 3.29 -10.74
C ALA A 25 -0.53 1.99 -10.65
N VAL A 26 -1.50 1.87 -11.57
CA VAL A 26 -2.21 0.62 -11.84
C VAL A 26 -1.73 0.10 -13.19
N ILE A 27 -1.26 -1.11 -13.20
CA ILE A 27 -0.78 -1.79 -14.40
C ILE A 27 -1.61 -3.04 -14.66
N GLN A 28 -1.85 -3.33 -15.94
CA GLN A 28 -2.42 -4.60 -16.36
C GLN A 28 -1.28 -5.57 -16.66
N VAL A 29 -1.39 -6.76 -16.12
CA VAL A 29 -0.47 -7.87 -16.38
C VAL A 29 -1.24 -9.05 -16.97
N GLY A 30 -0.53 -10.00 -17.54
CA GLY A 30 -1.12 -11.27 -17.95
C GLY A 30 -1.72 -12.04 -16.77
N ALA A 31 -2.47 -13.09 -17.06
CA ALA A 31 -3.05 -13.94 -16.01
C ALA A 31 -1.95 -14.50 -15.10
N LEU A 32 -2.16 -14.37 -13.81
CA LEU A 32 -1.28 -14.90 -12.76
C LEU A 32 -1.94 -16.16 -12.18
N PRO A 33 -1.58 -17.36 -12.66
CA PRO A 33 -2.14 -18.60 -12.12
C PRO A 33 -1.78 -18.74 -10.64
N ASN A 34 -2.67 -19.34 -9.87
CA ASN A 34 -2.49 -19.58 -8.44
C ASN A 34 -2.43 -18.31 -7.57
N ARG A 35 -2.94 -17.18 -8.05
CA ARG A 35 -3.07 -15.95 -7.26
C ARG A 35 -4.54 -15.69 -6.95
N ILE A 36 -4.79 -15.32 -5.71
CA ILE A 36 -6.11 -14.88 -5.26
C ILE A 36 -6.13 -13.36 -5.34
N PRO A 37 -7.08 -12.76 -6.07
CA PRO A 37 -7.22 -11.30 -6.08
C PRO A 37 -7.45 -10.75 -4.67
N VAL A 38 -6.83 -9.63 -4.38
CA VAL A 38 -7.08 -8.93 -3.12
C VAL A 38 -8.50 -8.35 -3.12
N ARG A 39 -9.10 -8.31 -1.94
CA ARG A 39 -10.38 -7.63 -1.77
C ARG A 39 -10.15 -6.13 -1.65
N ILE A 40 -10.86 -5.38 -2.47
CA ILE A 40 -10.97 -3.93 -2.39
C ILE A 40 -12.38 -3.64 -1.88
N PRO A 41 -12.55 -2.85 -0.80
CA PRO A 41 -13.87 -2.53 -0.28
C PRO A 41 -14.75 -1.86 -1.33
N ASP A 42 -16.02 -2.28 -1.40
CA ASP A 42 -16.98 -1.68 -2.31
C ASP A 42 -17.23 -0.20 -1.99
N GLN A 43 -17.57 0.60 -3.00
CA GLN A 43 -17.94 2.01 -2.84
C GLN A 43 -16.87 2.92 -2.21
N ILE A 44 -15.61 2.70 -2.53
CA ILE A 44 -14.54 3.63 -2.13
C ILE A 44 -14.81 5.02 -2.76
N PRO A 45 -14.69 6.13 -1.99
CA PRO A 45 -14.13 6.25 -0.64
C PRO A 45 -15.17 6.22 0.51
N ARG A 46 -16.44 5.98 0.23
CA ARG A 46 -17.55 6.14 1.20
C ARG A 46 -17.90 4.85 1.96
N SER A 47 -17.14 3.79 1.79
CA SER A 47 -17.37 2.53 2.48
C SER A 47 -17.22 2.69 3.99
N GLN A 48 -18.27 2.37 4.75
CA GLN A 48 -18.20 2.31 6.22
C GLN A 48 -17.19 1.26 6.70
N GLU A 49 -17.05 0.18 5.93
CA GLU A 49 -16.07 -0.87 6.19
C GLU A 49 -14.65 -0.31 6.14
N LEU A 50 -14.30 0.43 5.07
CA LEU A 50 -12.99 1.04 4.93
C LEU A 50 -12.73 2.09 6.01
N GLN A 51 -13.72 2.92 6.35
CA GLN A 51 -13.57 3.90 7.45
C GLN A 51 -13.35 3.20 8.78
N SER A 52 -14.02 2.07 9.01
CA SER A 52 -13.78 1.24 10.20
C SER A 52 -12.36 0.67 10.19
N ASP A 53 -11.90 0.16 9.06
CA ASP A 53 -10.56 -0.41 8.91
C ASP A 53 -9.45 0.65 9.10
N LEU A 54 -9.72 1.90 8.74
CA LEU A 54 -8.78 3.04 8.87
C LEU A 54 -8.77 3.68 10.26
N ALA A 55 -9.54 3.18 11.21
CA ALA A 55 -9.54 3.72 12.56
C ALA A 55 -8.16 3.53 13.23
N THR A 56 -7.73 4.54 13.98
CA THR A 56 -6.47 4.49 14.76
C THR A 56 -6.44 3.29 15.70
N GLN A 57 -5.25 2.74 15.92
CA GLN A 57 -4.97 1.52 16.70
C GLN A 57 -5.45 0.20 16.07
N ASN A 58 -6.12 0.23 14.90
CA ASN A 58 -6.41 -1.00 14.18
C ASN A 58 -5.15 -1.68 13.71
N THR A 59 -5.14 -2.99 13.81
CA THR A 59 -4.03 -3.83 13.34
C THR A 59 -4.00 -3.86 11.83
N ILE A 60 -2.80 -3.75 11.28
CA ILE A 60 -2.50 -3.89 9.86
C ILE A 60 -1.44 -4.95 9.63
N TYR A 61 -1.36 -5.41 8.40
CA TYR A 61 -0.33 -6.33 7.92
C TYR A 61 0.17 -5.86 6.56
N TYR A 62 1.45 -6.03 6.31
CA TYR A 62 2.01 -5.89 4.96
C TYR A 62 3.16 -6.85 4.75
N THR A 63 3.42 -7.22 3.50
CA THR A 63 4.55 -8.06 3.11
C THR A 63 5.42 -7.31 2.11
N GLY A 64 6.70 -7.19 2.41
CA GLY A 64 7.67 -6.49 1.59
C GLY A 64 9.00 -7.22 1.48
N TYR A 65 9.95 -6.60 0.80
CA TYR A 65 11.30 -7.12 0.55
C TYR A 65 12.37 -6.18 1.10
N PRO A 66 12.38 -5.87 2.41
CA PRO A 66 13.32 -4.94 2.99
C PRO A 66 14.75 -5.42 2.77
N ASN A 67 15.61 -4.50 2.39
CA ASN A 67 17.04 -4.75 2.15
C ASN A 67 17.31 -5.92 1.19
N HIS A 68 16.47 -6.07 0.15
CA HIS A 68 16.57 -7.15 -0.85
C HIS A 68 16.42 -8.57 -0.29
N GLY A 69 15.98 -8.69 0.94
CA GLY A 69 15.65 -9.95 1.58
C GLY A 69 14.16 -10.30 1.41
N GLY A 70 13.70 -11.35 2.03
CA GLY A 70 12.30 -11.69 2.16
C GLY A 70 11.73 -12.60 1.10
N PRO A 71 10.39 -12.70 1.03
CA PRO A 71 9.40 -11.78 1.60
C PRO A 71 9.30 -11.86 3.13
N TYR A 72 9.18 -10.70 3.77
CA TYR A 72 8.92 -10.60 5.20
C TYR A 72 7.54 -10.00 5.43
N THR A 73 6.76 -10.59 6.33
CA THR A 73 5.46 -10.07 6.73
C THR A 73 5.60 -9.37 8.07
N PHE A 74 5.13 -8.14 8.11
CA PHE A 74 5.11 -7.30 9.28
C PHE A 74 3.68 -7.02 9.70
N ASP A 75 3.47 -6.91 10.99
CA ASP A 75 2.26 -6.35 11.57
C ASP A 75 2.55 -4.97 12.17
N GLY A 76 1.49 -4.24 12.45
CA GLY A 76 1.57 -2.92 13.04
C GLY A 76 0.20 -2.37 13.31
N ARG A 77 0.14 -1.07 13.58
CA ARG A 77 -1.11 -0.37 13.88
C ARG A 77 -1.21 0.94 13.12
N ILE A 78 -2.41 1.36 12.83
CA ILE A 78 -2.66 2.70 12.31
C ILE A 78 -2.39 3.71 13.44
N ALA A 79 -1.36 4.53 13.25
CA ALA A 79 -1.02 5.61 14.17
C ALA A 79 -1.87 6.85 13.90
N ALA A 80 -2.10 7.18 12.62
CA ALA A 80 -2.95 8.30 12.20
C ALA A 80 -3.51 8.05 10.80
N TYR A 81 -4.65 8.67 10.51
CA TYR A 81 -5.23 8.76 9.18
C TYR A 81 -5.87 10.13 8.97
N SER A 82 -5.58 10.72 7.82
CA SER A 82 -6.33 11.85 7.28
C SER A 82 -6.45 11.72 5.77
N GLU A 83 -7.55 12.21 5.20
CA GLU A 83 -7.74 12.20 3.73
C GLU A 83 -6.66 13.02 3.00
N ARG A 84 -6.13 14.05 3.66
CA ARG A 84 -5.13 14.95 3.08
C ARG A 84 -3.71 14.37 3.14
N GLU A 85 -3.33 13.80 4.27
CA GLU A 85 -1.95 13.39 4.53
C GLU A 85 -1.72 11.91 4.23
N GLY A 86 -2.76 11.09 4.36
CA GLY A 86 -2.69 9.65 4.16
C GLY A 86 -2.77 8.87 5.45
N ILE A 87 -2.23 7.67 5.44
CA ILE A 87 -2.19 6.77 6.59
C ILE A 87 -0.75 6.75 7.11
N PHE A 88 -0.59 6.89 8.42
CA PHE A 88 0.66 6.63 9.11
C PHE A 88 0.51 5.37 9.93
N ILE A 89 1.43 4.44 9.77
CA ILE A 89 1.42 3.18 10.52
C ILE A 89 2.66 3.08 11.40
N ASP A 90 2.46 2.58 12.62
CA ASP A 90 3.53 2.16 13.52
C ASP A 90 3.81 0.69 13.22
N SER A 91 4.89 0.45 12.48
CA SER A 91 5.36 -0.86 12.05
C SER A 91 6.81 -0.75 11.61
N TYR A 92 7.54 -1.85 11.54
CA TYR A 92 8.89 -1.83 11.01
C TYR A 92 8.89 -1.56 9.50
N GLY A 93 9.75 -0.67 9.04
CA GLY A 93 9.95 -0.37 7.62
C GLY A 93 11.42 -0.18 7.26
N TRP A 94 11.78 -0.52 6.04
CA TRP A 94 13.10 -0.34 5.48
C TRP A 94 13.04 -0.16 3.96
N SER A 95 14.17 0.27 3.38
CA SER A 95 14.30 0.33 1.91
C SER A 95 13.95 -1.01 1.27
N GLY A 96 13.04 -1.01 0.29
CA GLY A 96 12.46 -2.21 -0.32
C GLY A 96 11.04 -2.56 0.18
N SER A 97 10.53 -1.86 1.21
CA SER A 97 9.12 -1.99 1.63
C SER A 97 8.17 -1.15 0.78
N SER A 98 8.66 -0.13 0.08
CA SER A 98 7.84 0.73 -0.78
C SER A 98 7.13 -0.06 -1.87
N GLY A 99 5.86 0.26 -2.13
CA GLY A 99 4.99 -0.45 -3.07
C GLY A 99 4.27 -1.66 -2.48
N SER A 100 4.56 -2.03 -1.24
CA SER A 100 3.85 -3.13 -0.57
C SER A 100 2.41 -2.76 -0.26
N GLY A 101 1.46 -3.67 -0.53
CA GLY A 101 0.07 -3.51 -0.12
C GLY A 101 -0.08 -3.66 1.39
N VAL A 102 -0.82 -2.73 2.00
CA VAL A 102 -1.17 -2.75 3.42
C VAL A 102 -2.60 -3.22 3.58
N PHE A 103 -2.80 -4.21 4.44
CA PHE A 103 -4.07 -4.87 4.66
C PHE A 103 -4.56 -4.65 6.08
N SER A 104 -5.87 -4.47 6.24
CA SER A 104 -6.53 -4.52 7.54
C SER A 104 -6.60 -5.94 8.09
N ALA A 105 -6.96 -6.08 9.35
CA ALA A 105 -7.24 -7.38 9.96
C ALA A 105 -8.40 -8.13 9.29
N SER A 106 -9.29 -7.43 8.59
CA SER A 106 -10.38 -8.00 7.79
C SER A 106 -9.91 -8.57 6.44
N GLY A 107 -8.64 -8.34 6.07
CA GLY A 107 -8.06 -8.75 4.79
C GLY A 107 -8.32 -7.78 3.64
N ASN A 108 -8.86 -6.60 3.91
CA ASN A 108 -9.07 -5.56 2.92
C ASN A 108 -7.76 -4.82 2.63
N LEU A 109 -7.47 -4.56 1.36
CA LEU A 109 -6.41 -3.64 0.97
C LEU A 109 -6.82 -2.22 1.38
N ILE A 110 -6.02 -1.56 2.22
CA ILE A 110 -6.30 -0.21 2.71
C ILE A 110 -5.34 0.85 2.17
N GLY A 111 -4.17 0.45 1.71
CA GLY A 111 -3.20 1.38 1.16
C GLY A 111 -1.95 0.70 0.60
N ILE A 112 -1.01 1.53 0.18
CA ILE A 112 0.27 1.13 -0.40
C ILE A 112 1.39 1.85 0.35
N VAL A 113 2.40 1.11 0.80
CA VAL A 113 3.57 1.70 1.46
C VAL A 113 4.28 2.64 0.51
N MET A 114 4.43 3.90 0.92
CA MET A 114 5.13 4.92 0.17
C MET A 114 6.58 5.04 0.64
N GLY A 115 6.79 5.23 1.92
CA GLY A 115 8.11 5.47 2.48
C GLY A 115 8.13 5.57 4.00
N LEU A 116 9.29 5.95 4.49
CA LEU A 116 9.54 6.20 5.90
C LEU A 116 9.53 7.69 6.19
N GLU A 117 9.06 8.06 7.36
CA GLU A 117 9.16 9.42 7.83
C GLU A 117 10.60 9.79 8.19
N ILE A 118 10.91 11.06 7.98
CA ILE A 118 12.20 11.64 8.32
C ILE A 118 11.97 12.64 9.44
N GLY A 119 12.57 12.38 10.57
CA GLY A 119 12.57 13.29 11.72
C GLY A 119 13.83 14.13 11.81
N GLU A 120 13.70 15.36 12.28
CA GLU A 120 14.85 16.20 12.63
C GLU A 120 15.15 16.09 14.12
N THR A 121 16.41 15.93 14.43
CA THR A 121 16.92 15.87 15.80
C THR A 121 17.96 16.97 16.02
N ASN A 122 18.33 17.22 17.26
CA ASN A 122 19.42 18.15 17.60
C ASN A 122 20.79 17.74 17.00
N PHE A 123 20.91 16.52 16.48
CA PHE A 123 22.13 15.96 15.89
C PHE A 123 22.03 15.77 14.37
N GLY A 124 20.93 16.23 13.75
CA GLY A 124 20.67 16.09 12.32
C GLY A 124 19.41 15.29 12.01
N THR A 125 19.27 14.95 10.75
CA THR A 125 18.11 14.20 10.24
C THR A 125 18.23 12.71 10.57
N ALA A 126 17.15 12.09 11.02
CA ALA A 126 17.06 10.65 11.28
C ALA A 126 15.86 10.05 10.56
N VAL A 127 16.01 8.84 10.04
CA VAL A 127 14.91 8.04 9.51
C VAL A 127 14.16 7.42 10.66
N LEU A 128 12.84 7.58 10.67
CA LEU A 128 11.95 6.95 11.64
C LEU A 128 11.50 5.59 11.09
N GLU A 129 12.29 4.54 11.34
CA GLU A 129 12.08 3.20 10.75
C GLU A 129 10.76 2.54 11.15
N ASN A 130 10.14 2.99 12.23
CA ASN A 130 8.86 2.50 12.72
C ASN A 130 7.68 3.42 12.37
N PHE A 131 7.90 4.48 11.61
CA PHE A 131 6.84 5.41 11.23
C PHE A 131 6.74 5.48 9.71
N ILE A 132 5.81 4.72 9.18
CA ILE A 132 5.68 4.47 7.75
C ILE A 132 4.50 5.25 7.19
N TRP A 133 4.75 5.95 6.10
CA TRP A 133 3.73 6.63 5.33
C TRP A 133 3.13 5.68 4.28
N VAL A 134 1.80 5.63 4.25
CA VAL A 134 1.02 4.76 3.37
C VAL A 134 0.02 5.61 2.60
N ILE A 135 0.01 5.45 1.29
CA ILE A 135 -0.99 6.07 0.44
C ILE A 135 -2.28 5.27 0.56
N PRO A 136 -3.40 5.89 1.00
CA PRO A 136 -4.66 5.17 1.12
C PRO A 136 -5.24 4.86 -0.26
N ILE A 137 -5.86 3.70 -0.39
CA ILE A 137 -6.53 3.30 -1.63
C ILE A 137 -7.69 4.23 -2.03
N THR A 138 -8.17 5.07 -1.12
CA THR A 138 -9.17 6.11 -1.41
C THR A 138 -8.69 7.15 -2.40
N ARG A 139 -7.37 7.31 -2.56
CA ARG A 139 -6.79 8.22 -3.55
C ARG A 139 -6.77 7.65 -4.97
N VAL A 140 -6.92 6.33 -5.09
CA VAL A 140 -7.00 5.69 -6.41
C VAL A 140 -8.35 6.01 -7.04
N ASN A 141 -8.33 6.56 -8.25
CA ASN A 141 -9.57 6.77 -9.01
C ASN A 141 -10.05 5.45 -9.63
N TRP A 142 -10.78 4.67 -8.87
CA TRP A 142 -11.26 3.34 -9.26
C TRP A 142 -12.17 3.35 -10.48
N THR A 143 -12.91 4.44 -10.71
CA THR A 143 -13.74 4.60 -11.92
C THR A 143 -12.88 4.65 -13.18
N VAL A 144 -11.74 5.37 -13.12
CA VAL A 144 -10.79 5.42 -14.26
C VAL A 144 -10.10 4.07 -14.45
N VAL A 145 -9.83 3.36 -13.35
CA VAL A 145 -9.24 2.01 -13.40
C VAL A 145 -10.21 0.97 -13.98
N GLY A 146 -11.52 1.28 -14.03
CA GLY A 146 -12.54 0.40 -14.61
C GLY A 146 -12.93 -0.79 -13.73
N ILE A 147 -12.50 -0.81 -12.45
CA ILE A 147 -12.82 -1.90 -11.52
C ILE A 147 -14.26 -1.77 -10.99
N PHE A 148 -14.82 -0.55 -10.99
CA PHE A 148 -16.18 -0.25 -10.56
C PHE A 148 -16.99 0.45 -11.69
N ALA A 149 -16.72 0.10 -12.95
CA ALA A 149 -17.53 0.55 -14.05
C ALA A 149 -18.84 -0.26 -14.08
N GLU A 150 -19.80 0.18 -13.28
CA GLU A 150 -21.25 0.21 -13.54
C GLU A 150 -21.98 0.81 -12.34
#